data_b9a2bfa473f10b519a068536db0dac36
#
_entry.id   b9a2bfa473f10b519a068536db0dac36
#
_cell.length_a   1.000
_cell.length_b   1.000
_cell.length_c   1.000
_cell.angle_alpha   90.00
_cell.angle_beta   90.00
_cell.angle_gamma   90.00
#
_symmetry.space_group_name_H-M   'P 1'
#
loop_
_entity.id
_entity.type
_entity.pdbx_description
1 polymer ?
#
loop_
_entity_poly.entity_id
_entity_poly.type
_entity_poly.pdbx_seq_one_letter_code
_entity_poly.pdbx_strand_id
1 'polypeptide(L)'
;PYFLKEQVRIICPDLPGYGKSDKPSKREDYSYQNQVDWMVQWLKKNELENLTFFGQDWGGLIGLRVVAKQPERFNRVVVGNTGLPYNPNVPKSVLKEREEFIKNSETPTLYDIYNNLKGMKDKSPKHQILKFMYWQKYCWDTEDLPVGLLMSMIGGGSKKLSTILYYAFVQMGAEKFFPFKPEIAKAFDAPFPSIEYKMGVRSMPMQVPIIPDSSLAAQKKARDFFE
;
A
#
# COMPACT_ATOMS: atom_id res chain seq x y z
N PRO A 1 -15.17 -15.40 9.65
CA PRO A 1 -16.35 -16.17 10.08
C PRO A 1 -16.40 -17.57 9.44
N TYR A 2 -16.04 -17.72 8.13
CA TYR A 2 -16.16 -19.01 7.43
C TYR A 2 -15.21 -20.08 7.98
N PHE A 3 -14.02 -19.72 8.42
CA PHE A 3 -13.00 -20.65 8.91
C PHE A 3 -13.10 -20.94 10.42
N LEU A 4 -13.96 -20.28 11.16
CA LEU A 4 -14.10 -20.48 12.62
C LEU A 4 -14.63 -21.89 12.98
N LYS A 5 -15.26 -22.56 12.03
CA LYS A 5 -15.75 -23.93 12.20
C LYS A 5 -14.68 -25.00 12.03
N GLU A 6 -13.52 -24.64 11.45
CA GLU A 6 -12.46 -25.57 11.03
C GLU A 6 -11.38 -25.78 12.12
N GLN A 7 -11.64 -25.38 13.36
CA GLN A 7 -10.69 -25.48 14.49
C GLN A 7 -9.32 -24.82 14.20
N VAL A 8 -9.29 -23.78 13.37
CA VAL A 8 -8.09 -23.00 13.07
C VAL A 8 -8.11 -21.67 13.81
N ARG A 9 -6.96 -21.27 14.34
CA ARG A 9 -6.76 -19.92 14.90
C ARG A 9 -6.38 -18.98 13.74
N ILE A 10 -7.20 -17.96 13.52
CA ILE A 10 -6.92 -16.91 12.52
C ILE A 10 -6.37 -15.69 13.25
N ILE A 11 -5.24 -15.18 12.77
CA ILE A 11 -4.57 -14.00 13.32
C ILE A 11 -4.45 -12.98 12.20
N CYS A 12 -5.07 -11.82 12.37
CA CYS A 12 -5.07 -10.71 11.41
C CYS A 12 -4.56 -9.46 12.13
N PRO A 13 -3.24 -9.24 12.18
CA PRO A 13 -2.70 -8.05 12.80
C PRO A 13 -2.94 -6.82 11.94
N ASP A 14 -3.30 -5.72 12.56
CA ASP A 14 -3.20 -4.41 11.92
C ASP A 14 -1.72 -4.00 11.89
N LEU A 15 -1.19 -3.66 10.73
CA LEU A 15 0.17 -3.15 10.62
C LEU A 15 0.32 -1.82 11.36
N PRO A 16 1.49 -1.50 11.94
CA PRO A 16 1.75 -0.18 12.50
C PRO A 16 1.41 0.93 11.49
N GLY A 17 0.64 1.92 11.93
CA GLY A 17 0.09 2.97 11.08
C GLY A 17 -1.32 2.71 10.55
N TYR A 18 -1.91 1.53 10.82
CA TYR A 18 -3.23 1.13 10.32
C TYR A 18 -4.13 0.59 11.41
N GLY A 19 -5.41 0.48 11.11
CA GLY A 19 -6.42 -0.12 11.97
C GLY A 19 -6.37 0.38 13.40
N LYS A 20 -6.25 -0.53 14.36
CA LYS A 20 -6.16 -0.26 15.81
C LYS A 20 -4.71 -0.19 16.32
N SER A 21 -3.72 -0.49 15.49
CA SER A 21 -2.31 -0.41 15.89
C SER A 21 -1.86 1.04 16.07
N ASP A 22 -0.78 1.21 16.82
CA ASP A 22 -0.15 2.50 17.03
C ASP A 22 0.23 3.17 15.71
N LYS A 23 0.16 4.50 15.70
CA LYS A 23 0.43 5.32 14.51
C LYS A 23 1.48 6.36 14.82
N PRO A 24 2.78 6.03 14.63
CA PRO A 24 3.85 7.02 14.68
C PRO A 24 3.50 8.27 13.85
N SER A 25 3.74 9.45 14.40
CA SER A 25 3.34 10.71 13.77
C SER A 25 4.33 11.26 12.76
N LYS A 26 5.48 10.60 12.59
CA LYS A 26 6.51 10.99 11.63
C LYS A 26 6.52 10.07 10.42
N ARG A 27 6.59 10.63 9.23
CA ARG A 27 6.66 9.83 7.98
C ARG A 27 7.90 8.95 7.90
N GLU A 28 9.00 9.41 8.46
CA GLU A 28 10.30 8.74 8.47
C GLU A 28 10.27 7.40 9.24
N ASP A 29 9.32 7.26 10.17
CA ASP A 29 9.13 6.02 10.93
C ASP A 29 8.58 4.88 10.04
N TYR A 30 7.93 5.22 8.92
CA TYR A 30 7.26 4.27 8.02
C TYR A 30 8.15 3.85 6.85
N SER A 31 9.29 3.26 7.11
CA SER A 31 10.05 2.60 6.06
C SER A 31 9.57 1.15 5.85
N TYR A 32 9.79 0.61 4.64
CA TYR A 32 9.52 -0.81 4.37
C TYR A 32 10.28 -1.70 5.37
N GLN A 33 11.54 -1.33 5.69
CA GLN A 33 12.35 -2.08 6.63
C GLN A 33 11.74 -2.06 8.04
N ASN A 34 11.30 -0.91 8.53
CA ASN A 34 10.68 -0.79 9.86
C ASN A 34 9.42 -1.64 9.96
N GLN A 35 8.56 -1.66 8.92
CA GLN A 35 7.38 -2.51 8.89
C GLN A 35 7.73 -3.99 9.03
N VAL A 36 8.76 -4.45 8.32
CA VAL A 36 9.25 -5.83 8.43
C VAL A 36 9.78 -6.12 9.84
N ASP A 37 10.59 -5.21 10.40
CA ASP A 37 11.22 -5.41 11.71
C ASP A 37 10.19 -5.39 12.85
N TRP A 38 9.18 -4.52 12.79
CA TRP A 38 8.06 -4.53 13.73
C TRP A 38 7.29 -5.84 13.69
N MET A 39 7.01 -6.37 12.49
CA MET A 39 6.29 -7.65 12.37
C MET A 39 7.13 -8.85 12.84
N VAL A 40 8.44 -8.83 12.62
CA VAL A 40 9.35 -9.86 13.18
C VAL A 40 9.36 -9.81 14.72
N GLN A 41 9.43 -8.61 15.30
CA GLN A 41 9.37 -8.44 16.75
C GLN A 41 8.02 -8.89 17.31
N TRP A 42 6.93 -8.54 16.63
CA TRP A 42 5.58 -8.93 17.01
C TRP A 42 5.39 -10.46 17.00
N LEU A 43 5.88 -11.15 15.97
CA LEU A 43 5.87 -12.62 15.90
C LEU A 43 6.64 -13.25 17.07
N LYS A 44 7.83 -12.74 17.36
CA LYS A 44 8.68 -13.25 18.46
C LYS A 44 8.02 -13.01 19.81
N LYS A 45 7.51 -11.80 20.06
CA LYS A 45 6.87 -11.44 21.34
C LYS A 45 5.62 -12.27 21.62
N ASN A 46 4.90 -12.69 20.59
CA ASN A 46 3.70 -13.51 20.71
C ASN A 46 3.98 -15.01 20.56
N GLU A 47 5.24 -15.41 20.43
CA GLU A 47 5.69 -16.82 20.33
C GLU A 47 4.91 -17.60 19.25
N LEU A 48 4.61 -16.94 18.13
CA LEU A 48 3.82 -17.55 17.06
C LEU A 48 4.68 -18.50 16.22
N GLU A 49 4.21 -19.72 16.10
CA GLU A 49 4.88 -20.82 15.38
C GLU A 49 3.86 -21.67 14.61
N ASN A 50 4.37 -22.58 13.74
CA ASN A 50 3.54 -23.46 12.92
C ASN A 50 2.52 -22.71 12.07
N LEU A 51 2.92 -21.57 11.51
CA LEU A 51 2.03 -20.65 10.81
C LEU A 51 1.84 -21.05 9.35
N THR A 52 0.62 -20.89 8.87
CA THR A 52 0.34 -20.69 7.44
C THR A 52 0.20 -19.19 7.20
N PHE A 53 1.12 -18.62 6.44
CA PHE A 53 1.06 -17.21 6.06
C PHE A 53 0.14 -17.03 4.85
N PHE A 54 -0.75 -16.04 4.91
CA PHE A 54 -1.46 -15.53 3.75
C PHE A 54 -1.21 -14.01 3.64
N GLY A 55 -0.75 -13.56 2.47
CA GLY A 55 -0.46 -12.16 2.23
C GLY A 55 -0.96 -11.64 0.90
N GLN A 56 -1.44 -10.39 0.91
CA GLN A 56 -1.85 -9.62 -0.25
C GLN A 56 -1.26 -8.21 -0.17
N ASP A 57 -0.98 -7.59 -1.33
CA ASP A 57 -0.48 -6.22 -1.44
C ASP A 57 0.69 -5.96 -0.46
N TRP A 58 0.66 -4.90 0.34
CA TRP A 58 1.66 -4.61 1.37
C TRP A 58 1.78 -5.70 2.44
N GLY A 59 0.67 -6.35 2.80
CA GLY A 59 0.71 -7.50 3.69
C GLY A 59 1.57 -8.63 3.12
N GLY A 60 1.54 -8.81 1.80
CA GLY A 60 2.40 -9.76 1.10
C GLY A 60 3.86 -9.30 0.99
N LEU A 61 4.12 -8.04 0.58
CA LEU A 61 5.48 -7.51 0.51
C LEU A 61 6.21 -7.63 1.86
N ILE A 62 5.57 -7.17 2.93
CA ILE A 62 6.13 -7.24 4.30
C ILE A 62 6.23 -8.69 4.75
N GLY A 63 5.16 -9.46 4.61
CA GLY A 63 5.08 -10.83 5.14
C GLY A 63 6.05 -11.79 4.48
N LEU A 64 6.27 -11.71 3.16
CA LEU A 64 7.28 -12.53 2.48
C LEU A 64 8.70 -12.24 3.01
N ARG A 65 9.03 -10.99 3.30
CA ARG A 65 10.31 -10.65 3.95
C ARG A 65 10.38 -11.16 5.39
N VAL A 66 9.26 -11.15 6.10
CA VAL A 66 9.17 -11.72 7.46
C VAL A 66 9.37 -13.23 7.42
N VAL A 67 8.72 -13.95 6.48
CA VAL A 67 8.92 -15.39 6.27
C VAL A 67 10.39 -15.70 5.98
N ALA A 68 11.02 -14.97 5.06
CA ALA A 68 12.44 -15.18 4.73
C ALA A 68 13.40 -14.88 5.91
N LYS A 69 12.99 -14.06 6.89
CA LYS A 69 13.78 -13.76 8.09
C LYS A 69 13.54 -14.74 9.24
N GLN A 70 12.41 -15.43 9.26
CA GLN A 70 11.97 -16.32 10.35
C GLN A 70 11.34 -17.60 9.77
N PRO A 71 12.01 -18.28 8.83
CA PRO A 71 11.42 -19.40 8.08
C PRO A 71 10.95 -20.54 8.98
N GLU A 72 11.62 -20.76 10.10
CA GLU A 72 11.30 -21.80 11.07
C GLU A 72 9.91 -21.70 11.69
N ARG A 73 9.30 -20.51 11.62
CA ARG A 73 7.97 -20.25 12.18
C ARG A 73 6.83 -20.57 11.22
N PHE A 74 7.14 -20.81 9.94
CA PHE A 74 6.14 -20.95 8.89
C PHE A 74 6.18 -22.32 8.22
N ASN A 75 5.04 -22.98 8.17
CA ASN A 75 4.88 -24.26 7.47
C ASN A 75 4.42 -24.10 6.02
N ARG A 76 3.67 -23.03 5.74
CA ARG A 76 3.10 -22.76 4.42
C ARG A 76 3.04 -21.26 4.14
N VAL A 77 3.15 -20.93 2.86
CA VAL A 77 3.02 -19.56 2.35
C VAL A 77 2.01 -19.53 1.23
N VAL A 78 1.02 -18.65 1.35
CA VAL A 78 0.02 -18.38 0.32
C VAL A 78 0.06 -16.91 -0.02
N VAL A 79 0.18 -16.58 -1.30
CA VAL A 79 0.25 -15.20 -1.77
C VAL A 79 -0.83 -14.94 -2.81
N GLY A 80 -1.49 -13.79 -2.66
CA GLY A 80 -2.49 -13.33 -3.58
C GLY A 80 -2.20 -11.89 -3.99
N ASN A 81 -2.05 -11.64 -5.29
CA ASN A 81 -1.89 -10.29 -5.83
C ASN A 81 -0.79 -9.46 -5.15
N THR A 82 0.37 -10.08 -4.97
CA THR A 82 1.56 -9.51 -4.31
C THR A 82 2.83 -10.21 -4.80
N GLY A 83 3.99 -9.83 -4.28
CA GLY A 83 5.27 -10.43 -4.63
C GLY A 83 6.45 -9.76 -3.92
N LEU A 84 7.65 -10.04 -4.40
CA LEU A 84 8.90 -9.41 -3.99
C LEU A 84 9.50 -8.67 -5.19
N PRO A 85 9.08 -7.41 -5.47
CA PRO A 85 9.62 -6.64 -6.58
C PRO A 85 11.12 -6.46 -6.40
N TYR A 86 11.86 -6.73 -7.48
CA TYR A 86 13.31 -6.56 -7.51
C TYR A 86 13.71 -6.01 -8.88
N ASN A 87 14.12 -4.77 -8.93
CA ASN A 87 14.45 -4.08 -10.17
C ASN A 87 15.78 -3.31 -10.03
N PRO A 88 16.92 -4.02 -10.06
CA PRO A 88 18.23 -3.38 -9.87
C PRO A 88 18.69 -2.54 -11.07
N ASN A 89 18.14 -2.79 -12.26
CA ASN A 89 18.63 -2.27 -13.54
C ASN A 89 17.66 -1.25 -14.16
N VAL A 90 17.16 -0.30 -13.36
CA VAL A 90 16.35 0.80 -13.93
C VAL A 90 17.24 1.79 -14.68
N PRO A 91 16.90 2.17 -15.92
CA PRO A 91 17.68 3.14 -16.68
C PRO A 91 17.84 4.46 -15.93
N LYS A 92 19.04 5.04 -15.94
CA LYS A 92 19.33 6.32 -15.27
C LYS A 92 18.39 7.45 -15.73
N SER A 93 17.99 7.46 -17.00
CA SER A 93 17.03 8.42 -17.53
C SER A 93 15.67 8.35 -16.85
N VAL A 94 15.19 7.13 -16.53
CA VAL A 94 13.91 6.91 -15.82
C VAL A 94 14.01 7.35 -14.37
N LEU A 95 15.13 7.07 -13.71
CA LEU A 95 15.39 7.53 -12.34
C LEU A 95 15.39 9.05 -12.26
N LYS A 96 16.08 9.72 -13.21
CA LYS A 96 16.15 11.17 -13.30
C LYS A 96 14.77 11.77 -13.56
N GLU A 97 14.03 11.25 -14.55
CA GLU A 97 12.66 11.70 -14.87
C GLU A 97 11.73 11.60 -13.66
N ARG A 98 11.80 10.48 -12.92
CA ARG A 98 11.02 10.31 -11.69
C ARG A 98 11.44 11.30 -10.60
N GLU A 99 12.73 11.49 -10.37
CA GLU A 99 13.25 12.43 -9.35
C GLU A 99 12.81 13.86 -9.65
N GLU A 100 12.95 14.30 -10.90
CA GLU A 100 12.50 15.61 -11.37
C GLU A 100 10.99 15.79 -11.17
N PHE A 101 10.20 14.77 -11.52
CA PHE A 101 8.76 14.82 -11.32
C PHE A 101 8.39 14.92 -9.84
N ILE A 102 8.94 14.06 -8.99
CA ILE A 102 8.63 14.06 -7.54
C ILE A 102 9.01 15.41 -6.90
N LYS A 103 10.13 16.02 -7.33
CA LYS A 103 10.66 17.24 -6.75
C LYS A 103 9.97 18.51 -7.26
N ASN A 104 9.70 18.58 -8.56
CA ASN A 104 9.41 19.86 -9.23
C ASN A 104 7.98 19.98 -9.76
N SER A 105 7.22 18.87 -9.88
CA SER A 105 5.85 18.95 -10.37
C SER A 105 4.89 19.40 -9.26
N GLU A 106 3.77 19.99 -9.66
CA GLU A 106 2.65 20.18 -8.76
C GLU A 106 2.09 18.84 -8.26
N THR A 107 1.40 18.87 -7.12
CA THR A 107 0.72 17.68 -6.59
C THR A 107 -0.33 17.20 -7.59
N PRO A 108 -0.23 15.97 -8.09
CA PRO A 108 -1.23 15.44 -9.01
C PRO A 108 -2.62 15.41 -8.38
N THR A 109 -3.64 15.68 -9.18
CA THR A 109 -5.01 15.46 -8.76
C THR A 109 -5.40 13.99 -8.94
N LEU A 110 -6.50 13.56 -8.32
CA LEU A 110 -7.06 12.23 -8.57
C LEU A 110 -7.47 12.04 -10.03
N TYR A 111 -7.84 13.13 -10.73
CA TYR A 111 -8.13 13.11 -12.16
C TYR A 111 -6.88 12.82 -12.99
N ASP A 112 -5.73 13.40 -12.63
CA ASP A 112 -4.45 13.12 -13.28
C ASP A 112 -4.04 11.67 -13.10
N ILE A 113 -4.21 11.12 -11.88
CA ILE A 113 -3.96 9.70 -11.59
C ILE A 113 -4.86 8.81 -12.45
N TYR A 114 -6.15 9.11 -12.51
CA TYR A 114 -7.10 8.35 -13.32
C TYR A 114 -6.74 8.36 -14.81
N ASN A 115 -6.45 9.53 -15.37
CA ASN A 115 -6.08 9.66 -16.79
C ASN A 115 -4.78 8.93 -17.09
N ASN A 116 -3.82 9.01 -16.19
CA ASN A 116 -2.55 8.33 -16.30
C ASN A 116 -2.72 6.81 -16.28
N LEU A 117 -3.60 6.29 -15.41
CA LEU A 117 -3.94 4.87 -15.37
C LEU A 117 -4.69 4.43 -16.63
N LYS A 118 -5.61 5.24 -17.14
CA LYS A 118 -6.41 4.93 -18.34
C LYS A 118 -5.55 4.84 -19.61
N GLY A 119 -4.50 5.65 -19.71
CA GLY A 119 -3.55 5.62 -20.84
C GLY A 119 -2.65 4.38 -20.90
N MET A 120 -2.85 3.38 -20.03
CA MET A 120 -2.01 2.19 -19.86
C MET A 120 -2.19 1.14 -20.97
N LYS A 121 -1.89 1.48 -22.22
CA LYS A 121 -1.72 0.46 -23.26
C LYS A 121 -0.31 -0.17 -23.22
N ASP A 122 0.68 0.58 -22.82
CA ASP A 122 2.07 0.12 -22.70
C ASP A 122 2.34 -0.46 -21.31
N LYS A 123 2.70 -1.74 -21.27
CA LYS A 123 3.03 -2.50 -20.05
C LYS A 123 4.53 -2.53 -19.76
N SER A 124 5.35 -1.73 -20.46
CA SER A 124 6.79 -1.69 -20.20
C SER A 124 7.10 -1.28 -18.75
N PRO A 125 8.19 -1.83 -18.16
CA PRO A 125 8.60 -1.46 -16.80
C PRO A 125 8.80 0.05 -16.62
N LYS A 126 9.36 0.72 -17.63
CA LYS A 126 9.52 2.18 -17.66
C LYS A 126 8.17 2.88 -17.45
N HIS A 127 7.18 2.53 -18.25
CA HIS A 127 5.85 3.14 -18.18
C HIS A 127 5.15 2.88 -16.83
N GLN A 128 5.30 1.68 -16.28
CA GLN A 128 4.73 1.34 -14.98
C GLN A 128 5.34 2.20 -13.86
N ILE A 129 6.67 2.38 -13.86
CA ILE A 129 7.36 3.24 -12.89
C ILE A 129 6.84 4.68 -12.99
N LEU A 130 6.83 5.26 -14.20
CA LEU A 130 6.43 6.64 -14.42
C LEU A 130 4.95 6.90 -14.10
N LYS A 131 4.10 5.88 -14.24
CA LYS A 131 2.68 6.01 -13.87
C LYS A 131 2.45 5.91 -12.38
N PHE A 132 3.14 4.99 -11.73
CA PHE A 132 3.00 4.83 -10.29
C PHE A 132 3.51 6.05 -9.51
N MET A 133 4.45 6.82 -10.07
CA MET A 133 4.96 8.04 -9.42
C MET A 133 3.88 9.11 -9.19
N TYR A 134 2.82 9.18 -10.02
CA TYR A 134 1.69 10.07 -9.79
C TYR A 134 0.95 9.73 -8.48
N TRP A 135 0.68 8.43 -8.28
CA TRP A 135 0.11 7.96 -7.04
C TRP A 135 1.02 8.20 -5.84
N GLN A 136 2.31 7.91 -5.99
CA GLN A 136 3.31 8.15 -4.95
C GLN A 136 3.34 9.61 -4.53
N LYS A 137 3.43 10.52 -5.51
CA LYS A 137 3.47 11.97 -5.25
C LYS A 137 2.17 12.48 -4.64
N TYR A 138 1.02 12.06 -5.15
CA TYR A 138 -0.27 12.41 -4.59
C TYR A 138 -0.38 12.03 -3.10
N CYS A 139 -0.06 10.80 -2.76
CA CYS A 139 -0.10 10.35 -1.37
C CYS A 139 0.90 11.10 -0.48
N TRP A 140 2.08 11.37 -1.01
CA TRP A 140 3.13 12.08 -0.26
C TRP A 140 2.78 13.53 0.02
N ASP A 141 2.32 14.26 -0.99
CA ASP A 141 2.09 15.70 -0.92
C ASP A 141 0.74 16.03 -0.27
N THR A 142 -0.30 15.22 -0.47
CA THR A 142 -1.63 15.48 0.09
C THR A 142 -1.59 15.41 1.62
N GLU A 143 -1.76 16.54 2.26
CA GLU A 143 -1.65 16.66 3.71
C GLU A 143 -2.74 15.86 4.42
N ASP A 144 -3.98 16.08 4.05
CA ASP A 144 -5.13 15.32 4.56
C ASP A 144 -5.62 14.30 3.51
N LEU A 145 -4.90 13.16 3.41
CA LEU A 145 -5.24 12.11 2.45
C LEU A 145 -6.63 11.56 2.71
N PRO A 146 -7.57 11.63 1.74
CA PRO A 146 -8.95 11.20 1.92
C PRO A 146 -9.10 9.68 1.82
N VAL A 147 -8.72 8.95 2.86
CA VAL A 147 -8.62 7.48 2.87
C VAL A 147 -9.97 6.82 2.57
N GLY A 148 -11.02 7.24 3.27
CA GLY A 148 -12.37 6.68 3.08
C GLY A 148 -12.89 6.89 1.66
N LEU A 149 -12.59 8.05 1.07
CA LEU A 149 -12.91 8.35 -0.32
C LEU A 149 -12.21 7.40 -1.27
N LEU A 150 -10.88 7.30 -1.16
CA LEU A 150 -10.04 6.46 -2.01
C LEU A 150 -10.47 4.99 -1.95
N MET A 151 -10.71 4.48 -0.76
CA MET A 151 -11.12 3.08 -0.57
C MET A 151 -12.54 2.82 -1.10
N SER A 152 -13.45 3.78 -0.97
CA SER A 152 -14.80 3.69 -1.55
C SER A 152 -14.75 3.64 -3.08
N MET A 153 -13.81 4.34 -3.70
CA MET A 153 -13.62 4.31 -5.16
C MET A 153 -13.08 2.97 -5.65
N ILE A 154 -12.14 2.38 -4.92
CA ILE A 154 -11.52 1.10 -5.29
C ILE A 154 -12.50 -0.05 -5.08
N GLY A 155 -13.23 -0.06 -3.98
CA GLY A 155 -14.16 -1.13 -3.58
C GLY A 155 -15.50 -1.14 -4.31
N GLY A 156 -15.87 -0.05 -4.97
CA GLY A 156 -17.22 0.16 -5.51
C GLY A 156 -17.56 -0.53 -6.83
N GLY A 157 -16.69 -1.32 -7.43
CA GLY A 157 -17.00 -2.02 -8.69
C GLY A 157 -17.46 -1.07 -9.82
N SER A 158 -16.94 0.13 -9.87
CA SER A 158 -17.51 1.25 -10.61
C SER A 158 -17.43 1.13 -12.12
N LYS A 159 -18.56 1.21 -12.74
CA LYS A 159 -18.68 1.60 -14.13
C LYS A 159 -18.11 3.03 -14.28
N LYS A 160 -17.38 3.29 -15.36
CA LYS A 160 -16.62 4.54 -15.66
C LYS A 160 -17.38 5.85 -15.39
N LEU A 161 -18.69 5.87 -15.61
CA LEU A 161 -19.55 7.05 -15.44
C LEU A 161 -19.74 7.39 -13.94
N SER A 162 -19.86 6.40 -13.07
CA SER A 162 -20.05 6.63 -11.64
C SER A 162 -18.82 7.28 -10.98
N THR A 163 -17.62 7.00 -11.46
CA THR A 163 -16.39 7.62 -10.96
C THR A 163 -16.31 9.10 -11.31
N ILE A 164 -16.67 9.47 -12.54
CA ILE A 164 -16.68 10.88 -13.00
C ILE A 164 -17.73 11.68 -12.25
N LEU A 165 -18.93 11.14 -12.13
CA LEU A 165 -20.04 11.78 -11.42
C LEU A 165 -19.68 11.96 -9.93
N TYR A 166 -19.10 10.97 -9.31
CA TYR A 166 -18.66 11.07 -7.92
C TYR A 166 -17.70 12.24 -7.70
N TYR A 167 -16.71 12.44 -8.57
CA TYR A 167 -15.80 13.58 -8.48
C TYR A 167 -16.50 14.92 -8.60
N ALA A 168 -17.43 15.02 -9.52
CA ALA A 168 -18.22 16.23 -9.67
C ALA A 168 -19.03 16.53 -8.39
N PHE A 169 -19.61 15.49 -7.77
CA PHE A 169 -20.36 15.65 -6.52
C PHE A 169 -19.48 16.03 -5.31
N VAL A 170 -18.28 15.43 -5.19
CA VAL A 170 -17.34 15.80 -4.12
C VAL A 170 -16.88 17.24 -4.27
N GLN A 171 -16.53 17.69 -5.49
CA GLN A 171 -16.13 19.08 -5.74
C GLN A 171 -17.25 20.09 -5.46
N MET A 172 -18.50 19.67 -5.60
CA MET A 172 -19.69 20.49 -5.29
C MET A 172 -20.12 20.38 -3.81
N GLY A 173 -19.42 19.65 -2.96
CA GLY A 173 -19.84 19.39 -1.57
C GLY A 173 -21.11 18.55 -1.46
N ALA A 174 -21.44 17.80 -2.48
CA ALA A 174 -22.69 17.03 -2.61
C ALA A 174 -22.49 15.51 -2.53
N GLU A 175 -21.37 15.05 -1.92
CA GLU A 175 -20.99 13.65 -1.75
C GLU A 175 -22.06 12.80 -1.06
N LYS A 176 -22.91 13.41 -0.24
CA LYS A 176 -24.06 12.76 0.42
C LYS A 176 -25.11 12.18 -0.53
N PHE A 177 -25.14 12.66 -1.77
CA PHE A 177 -26.06 12.17 -2.81
C PHE A 177 -25.46 11.04 -3.65
N PHE A 178 -24.21 10.63 -3.34
CA PHE A 178 -23.54 9.59 -4.09
C PHE A 178 -23.96 8.19 -3.61
N PRO A 179 -24.07 7.18 -4.51
CA PRO A 179 -24.59 5.84 -4.16
C PRO A 179 -23.65 5.00 -3.28
N PHE A 180 -22.43 5.46 -2.98
CA PHE A 180 -21.58 4.81 -1.98
C PHE A 180 -22.15 5.07 -0.59
N LYS A 181 -22.33 4.01 0.17
CA LYS A 181 -22.81 4.14 1.54
C LYS A 181 -21.80 4.99 2.34
N PRO A 182 -22.19 6.13 2.88
CA PRO A 182 -21.29 6.98 3.67
C PRO A 182 -20.63 6.22 4.83
N GLU A 183 -21.30 5.18 5.34
CA GLU A 183 -20.78 4.34 6.42
C GLU A 183 -19.51 3.58 6.02
N ILE A 184 -19.37 3.18 4.75
CA ILE A 184 -18.17 2.50 4.25
C ILE A 184 -16.97 3.45 4.28
N ALA A 185 -17.13 4.66 3.76
CA ALA A 185 -16.09 5.68 3.79
C ALA A 185 -15.69 6.02 5.23
N LYS A 186 -16.67 6.27 6.11
CA LYS A 186 -16.45 6.52 7.53
C LYS A 186 -15.71 5.38 8.23
N ALA A 187 -16.01 4.12 7.89
CA ALA A 187 -15.31 2.96 8.44
C ALA A 187 -13.83 2.92 8.06
N PHE A 188 -13.49 3.33 6.82
CA PHE A 188 -12.09 3.44 6.38
C PHE A 188 -11.38 4.67 6.94
N ASP A 189 -12.10 5.75 7.24
CA ASP A 189 -11.53 6.94 7.88
C ASP A 189 -11.37 6.77 9.40
N ALA A 190 -12.16 5.91 10.04
CA ALA A 190 -12.18 5.73 11.49
C ALA A 190 -10.81 5.48 12.14
N PRO A 191 -9.84 4.76 11.51
CA PRO A 191 -8.50 4.62 12.05
C PRO A 191 -7.66 5.90 12.04
N PHE A 192 -8.11 6.96 11.35
CA PHE A 192 -7.35 8.17 11.05
C PHE A 192 -8.10 9.43 11.49
N PRO A 193 -8.29 9.66 12.80
CA PRO A 193 -9.12 10.76 13.32
C PRO A 193 -8.55 12.17 13.03
N SER A 194 -7.25 12.26 12.69
CA SER A 194 -6.60 13.51 12.32
C SER A 194 -5.42 13.26 11.39
N ILE A 195 -4.80 14.32 10.87
CA ILE A 195 -3.75 14.26 9.85
C ILE A 195 -2.53 13.47 10.33
N GLU A 196 -2.11 13.65 11.58
CA GLU A 196 -0.95 12.94 12.15
C GLU A 196 -1.12 11.41 12.18
N TYR A 197 -2.35 10.92 12.21
CA TYR A 197 -2.62 9.48 12.12
C TYR A 197 -2.49 8.93 10.69
N LYS A 198 -2.39 9.79 9.68
CA LYS A 198 -2.29 9.41 8.25
C LYS A 198 -0.86 9.23 7.75
N MET A 199 0.16 9.40 8.59
CA MET A 199 1.56 9.34 8.15
C MET A 199 1.92 8.01 7.50
N GLY A 200 1.41 6.87 8.00
CA GLY A 200 1.62 5.56 7.39
C GLY A 200 1.03 5.47 5.98
N VAL A 201 -0.24 5.78 5.81
CA VAL A 201 -0.92 5.69 4.50
C VAL A 201 -0.36 6.66 3.46
N ARG A 202 0.20 7.78 3.91
CA ARG A 202 0.89 8.77 3.06
C ARG A 202 2.29 8.32 2.63
N SER A 203 3.01 7.64 3.53
CA SER A 203 4.41 7.24 3.30
C SER A 203 4.56 5.95 2.50
N MET A 204 3.72 4.95 2.78
CA MET A 204 3.90 3.61 2.23
C MET A 204 3.92 3.54 0.69
N PRO A 205 3.13 4.31 -0.08
CA PRO A 205 3.25 4.29 -1.53
C PRO A 205 4.64 4.64 -2.05
N MET A 206 5.37 5.53 -1.37
CA MET A 206 6.75 5.88 -1.74
C MET A 206 7.74 4.75 -1.46
N GLN A 207 7.40 3.83 -0.56
CA GLN A 207 8.24 2.70 -0.14
C GLN A 207 8.12 1.48 -1.05
N VAL A 208 7.22 1.49 -2.05
CA VAL A 208 7.09 0.38 -2.99
C VAL A 208 8.38 0.27 -3.83
N PRO A 209 9.10 -0.86 -3.78
CA PRO A 209 10.44 -0.99 -4.37
C PRO A 209 10.38 -1.23 -5.89
N ILE A 210 9.79 -0.28 -6.63
CA ILE A 210 9.73 -0.28 -8.10
C ILE A 210 11.00 0.25 -8.77
N ILE A 211 11.84 0.92 -7.99
CA ILE A 211 13.17 1.40 -8.36
C ILE A 211 14.19 0.94 -7.33
N PRO A 212 15.50 0.94 -7.66
CA PRO A 212 16.53 0.67 -6.66
C PRO A 212 16.47 1.67 -5.49
N ASP A 213 16.41 1.15 -4.28
CA ASP A 213 16.40 1.91 -3.04
C ASP A 213 17.16 1.17 -1.92
N SER A 214 17.10 1.66 -0.70
CA SER A 214 17.76 1.04 0.46
C SER A 214 17.25 -0.38 0.77
N SER A 215 16.09 -0.77 0.28
CA SER A 215 15.52 -2.12 0.48
C SER A 215 16.07 -3.18 -0.49
N LEU A 216 16.77 -2.77 -1.56
CA LEU A 216 17.16 -3.64 -2.67
C LEU A 216 17.90 -4.90 -2.23
N ALA A 217 18.90 -4.77 -1.35
CA ALA A 217 19.67 -5.92 -0.85
C ALA A 217 18.80 -6.89 -0.04
N ALA A 218 17.89 -6.35 0.79
CA ALA A 218 16.99 -7.16 1.59
C ALA A 218 15.89 -7.83 0.72
N GLN A 219 15.46 -7.16 -0.35
CA GLN A 219 14.56 -7.76 -1.35
C GLN A 219 15.23 -8.92 -2.07
N LYS A 220 16.49 -8.73 -2.53
CA LYS A 220 17.25 -9.81 -3.14
C LYS A 220 17.36 -11.02 -2.22
N LYS A 221 17.78 -10.80 -0.98
CA LYS A 221 17.92 -11.88 0.02
C LYS A 221 16.60 -12.64 0.23
N ALA A 222 15.48 -11.93 0.29
CA ALA A 222 14.18 -12.57 0.44
C ALA A 222 13.79 -13.37 -0.80
N ARG A 223 14.06 -12.86 -2.00
CA ARG A 223 13.83 -13.60 -3.25
C ARG A 223 14.65 -14.87 -3.32
N ASP A 224 15.96 -14.77 -3.08
CA ASP A 224 16.90 -15.90 -3.11
C ASP A 224 16.47 -17.02 -2.13
N PHE A 225 15.72 -16.69 -1.08
CA PHE A 225 15.16 -17.66 -0.15
C PHE A 225 13.99 -18.45 -0.76
N PHE A 226 13.21 -17.84 -1.64
CA PHE A 226 12.05 -18.49 -2.28
C PHE A 226 12.36 -19.13 -3.64
N GLU A 227 13.51 -18.85 -4.25
CA GLU A 227 14.01 -19.45 -5.49
C GLU A 227 14.72 -20.80 -5.21
#